data_020019fffe09debe31a6c78a94469e71
#
_entry.id   020019fffe09debe31a6c78a94469e71
#
_cell.length_a   1.000
_cell.length_b   1.000
_cell.length_c   1.000
_cell.angle_alpha   90.00
_cell.angle_beta   90.00
_cell.angle_gamma   90.00
#
_symmetry.space_group_name_H-M   'P 1'
#
loop_
_entity.id
_entity.type
_entity.pdbx_description
1 polymer ?
#
loop_
_entity_poly.entity_id
_entity_poly.type
_entity_poly.pdbx_seq_one_letter_code
_entity_poly.pdbx_strand_id
1 'polypeptide(L)'
;RSLKKLAICATTWLVIGLLGGAFSREFTKAHDVTAWTQLKVVHTHSLALGFMLTLIVLLVGELSLFLTTVAPSLFWGFNLGLLLTIAMLVVHGMMQVNGHPDASPVISGIAGLGHIGLSVGLVGLMVALFTSLPTGKLGTAHDQSLTLKQAATTRHIAYIADTITTAATGITGGGYARDLTDD
;
A
#
# COMPACT_ATOMS: atom_id res chain seq x y z
N ARG A 1 -6.99 9.82 10.18
CA ARG A 1 -8.18 9.76 9.28
C ARG A 1 -7.84 9.45 7.82
N SER A 2 -6.72 9.97 7.29
CA SER A 2 -6.35 9.76 5.88
C SER A 2 -5.95 8.31 5.56
N LEU A 3 -5.17 7.66 6.41
CA LEU A 3 -4.75 6.26 6.20
C LEU A 3 -5.94 5.29 6.16
N LYS A 4 -6.98 5.52 6.98
CA LYS A 4 -8.21 4.71 6.93
C LYS A 4 -8.93 4.83 5.59
N LYS A 5 -8.97 6.04 4.98
CA LYS A 5 -9.58 6.24 3.66
C LYS A 5 -8.84 5.48 2.57
N LEU A 6 -7.50 5.49 2.59
CA LEU A 6 -6.66 4.71 1.67
C LEU A 6 -6.85 3.20 1.86
N ALA A 7 -6.88 2.73 3.11
CA ALA A 7 -7.13 1.32 3.41
C ALA A 7 -8.51 0.87 2.91
N ILE A 8 -9.56 1.68 3.14
CA ILE A 8 -10.90 1.41 2.63
C ILE A 8 -10.90 1.39 1.09
N CYS A 9 -10.24 2.36 0.45
CA CYS A 9 -10.12 2.42 -1.01
C CYS A 9 -9.41 1.16 -1.57
N ALA A 10 -8.27 0.77 -0.99
CA ALA A 10 -7.54 -0.44 -1.38
C ALA A 10 -8.42 -1.70 -1.21
N THR A 11 -9.10 -1.84 -0.07
CA THR A 11 -10.01 -2.96 0.17
C THR A 11 -11.17 -2.98 -0.83
N THR A 12 -11.73 -1.82 -1.18
CA THR A 12 -12.79 -1.72 -2.19
C THR A 12 -12.31 -2.25 -3.54
N TRP A 13 -11.11 -1.84 -3.98
CA TRP A 13 -10.52 -2.32 -5.22
C TRP A 13 -10.18 -3.81 -5.20
N LEU A 14 -9.75 -4.33 -4.04
CA LEU A 14 -9.54 -5.77 -3.85
C LEU A 14 -10.84 -6.54 -4.09
N VAL A 15 -11.93 -6.11 -3.45
CA VAL A 15 -13.25 -6.75 -3.60
C VAL A 15 -13.75 -6.67 -5.05
N ILE A 16 -13.65 -5.49 -5.68
CA ILE A 16 -14.02 -5.32 -7.10
C ILE A 16 -13.21 -6.25 -8.00
N GLY A 17 -11.89 -6.34 -7.76
CA GLY A 17 -11.01 -7.20 -8.55
C GLY A 17 -11.33 -8.68 -8.41
N LEU A 18 -11.57 -9.17 -7.19
CA LEU A 18 -11.93 -10.57 -6.95
C LEU A 18 -13.29 -10.91 -7.54
N LEU A 19 -14.30 -10.06 -7.33
CA LEU A 19 -15.63 -10.25 -7.90
C LEU A 19 -15.60 -10.15 -9.43
N GLY A 20 -14.83 -9.20 -9.99
CA GLY A 20 -14.65 -9.06 -11.43
C GLY A 20 -13.99 -10.28 -12.07
N GLY A 21 -13.02 -10.90 -11.41
CA GLY A 21 -12.38 -12.14 -11.85
C GLY A 21 -13.35 -13.32 -11.82
N ALA A 22 -14.09 -13.50 -10.74
CA ALA A 22 -15.10 -14.55 -10.62
C ALA A 22 -16.22 -14.35 -11.66
N PHE A 23 -16.73 -13.13 -11.80
CA PHE A 23 -17.75 -12.79 -12.79
C PHE A 23 -17.25 -13.07 -14.21
N SER A 24 -16.07 -12.62 -14.59
CA SER A 24 -15.47 -12.86 -15.91
C SER A 24 -15.44 -14.35 -16.24
N ARG A 25 -14.97 -15.17 -15.28
CA ARG A 25 -14.88 -16.61 -15.46
C ARG A 25 -16.24 -17.26 -15.66
N GLU A 26 -17.18 -17.00 -14.76
CA GLU A 26 -18.49 -17.66 -14.80
C GLU A 26 -19.34 -17.17 -15.99
N PHE A 27 -19.24 -15.87 -16.32
CA PHE A 27 -19.97 -15.30 -17.43
C PHE A 27 -19.49 -15.84 -18.78
N THR A 28 -18.18 -15.91 -19.03
CA THR A 28 -17.63 -16.48 -20.28
C THR A 28 -17.92 -17.98 -20.37
N LYS A 29 -17.87 -18.71 -19.25
CA LYS A 29 -18.21 -20.13 -19.22
C LYS A 29 -19.69 -20.40 -19.52
N ALA A 30 -20.59 -19.60 -18.97
CA ALA A 30 -22.04 -19.74 -19.20
C ALA A 30 -22.45 -19.48 -20.65
N HIS A 31 -21.62 -18.76 -21.41
CA HIS A 31 -21.84 -18.45 -22.82
C HIS A 31 -20.93 -19.24 -23.78
N ASP A 32 -20.21 -20.25 -23.27
CA ASP A 32 -19.26 -21.09 -24.02
C ASP A 32 -18.20 -20.29 -24.81
N VAL A 33 -17.81 -19.09 -24.31
CA VAL A 33 -16.84 -18.21 -24.93
C VAL A 33 -15.43 -18.54 -24.43
N THR A 34 -14.61 -19.12 -25.29
CA THR A 34 -13.19 -19.42 -25.02
C THR A 34 -12.25 -18.29 -25.49
N ALA A 35 -12.71 -17.44 -26.40
CA ALA A 35 -11.96 -16.32 -26.95
C ALA A 35 -11.54 -15.32 -25.87
N TRP A 36 -10.53 -14.52 -26.19
CA TRP A 36 -10.13 -13.43 -25.33
C TRP A 36 -11.18 -12.31 -25.33
N THR A 37 -11.53 -11.82 -24.15
CA THR A 37 -12.47 -10.70 -23.98
C THR A 37 -11.94 -9.69 -22.99
N GLN A 38 -12.42 -8.46 -23.05
CA GLN A 38 -12.02 -7.40 -22.12
C GLN A 38 -12.44 -7.67 -20.67
N LEU A 39 -13.39 -8.56 -20.42
CA LEU A 39 -13.74 -9.01 -19.06
C LEU A 39 -12.54 -9.62 -18.33
N LYS A 40 -11.63 -10.30 -19.04
CA LYS A 40 -10.42 -10.89 -18.44
C LYS A 40 -9.46 -9.85 -17.88
N VAL A 41 -9.55 -8.61 -18.33
CA VAL A 41 -8.64 -7.51 -17.91
C VAL A 41 -9.19 -6.77 -16.70
N VAL A 42 -10.47 -6.89 -16.39
CA VAL A 42 -11.13 -6.19 -15.28
C VAL A 42 -10.44 -6.47 -13.94
N HIS A 43 -10.23 -7.75 -13.60
CA HIS A 43 -9.58 -8.11 -12.33
C HIS A 43 -8.14 -7.62 -12.26
N THR A 44 -7.39 -7.67 -13.36
CA THR A 44 -5.99 -7.25 -13.42
C THR A 44 -5.86 -5.75 -13.18
N HIS A 45 -6.70 -4.93 -13.83
CA HIS A 45 -6.71 -3.48 -13.60
C HIS A 45 -7.13 -3.13 -12.17
N SER A 46 -8.16 -3.78 -11.65
CA SER A 46 -8.62 -3.54 -10.28
C SER A 46 -7.57 -3.92 -9.25
N LEU A 47 -6.92 -5.07 -9.41
CA LEU A 47 -5.93 -5.55 -8.44
C LEU A 47 -4.59 -4.83 -8.57
N ALA A 48 -4.08 -4.61 -9.79
CA ALA A 48 -2.77 -3.98 -9.98
C ALA A 48 -2.83 -2.46 -9.73
N LEU A 49 -3.76 -1.76 -10.39
CA LEU A 49 -3.84 -0.31 -10.31
C LEU A 49 -4.69 0.15 -9.12
N GLY A 50 -5.81 -0.52 -8.84
CA GLY A 50 -6.67 -0.15 -7.73
C GLY A 50 -6.10 -0.58 -6.38
N PHE A 51 -5.95 -1.86 -6.16
CA PHE A 51 -5.53 -2.40 -4.86
C PHE A 51 -4.04 -2.22 -4.61
N MET A 52 -3.17 -2.79 -5.45
CA MET A 52 -1.73 -2.83 -5.18
C MET A 52 -1.09 -1.45 -5.18
N LEU A 53 -1.42 -0.59 -6.15
CA LEU A 53 -0.89 0.78 -6.18
C LEU A 53 -1.37 1.60 -4.98
N THR A 54 -2.67 1.50 -4.61
CA THR A 54 -3.19 2.20 -3.41
C THR A 54 -2.54 1.67 -2.13
N LEU A 55 -2.23 0.37 -2.05
CA LEU A 55 -1.52 -0.22 -0.93
C LEU A 55 -0.07 0.29 -0.85
N ILE A 56 0.63 0.40 -1.99
CA ILE A 56 1.97 1.00 -2.04
C ILE A 56 1.94 2.44 -1.55
N VAL A 57 0.98 3.25 -2.02
CA VAL A 57 0.78 4.63 -1.55
C VAL A 57 0.52 4.68 -0.05
N LEU A 58 -0.26 3.73 0.48
CA LEU A 58 -0.53 3.63 1.91
C LEU A 58 0.74 3.34 2.72
N LEU A 59 1.63 2.48 2.20
CA LEU A 59 2.89 2.11 2.85
C LEU A 59 3.95 3.22 2.80
N VAL A 60 3.90 4.08 1.80
CA VAL A 60 4.78 5.26 1.70
C VAL A 60 4.10 6.43 2.42
N GLY A 61 4.30 6.54 3.75
CA GLY A 61 3.60 7.48 4.62
C GLY A 61 3.63 8.95 4.15
N GLU A 62 4.79 9.44 3.70
CA GLU A 62 4.95 10.79 3.15
C GLU A 62 4.08 11.01 1.91
N LEU A 63 4.06 10.05 0.99
CA LEU A 63 3.25 10.11 -0.23
C LEU A 63 1.75 10.07 0.10
N SER A 64 1.34 9.26 1.08
CA SER A 64 -0.06 9.18 1.49
C SER A 64 -0.54 10.48 2.12
N LEU A 65 0.29 11.15 2.91
CA LEU A 65 -0.01 12.44 3.51
C LEU A 65 -0.13 13.53 2.42
N PHE A 66 0.81 13.58 1.47
CA PHE A 66 0.78 14.51 0.35
C PHE A 66 -0.50 14.36 -0.48
N LEU A 67 -0.83 13.15 -0.91
CA LEU A 67 -2.00 12.89 -1.75
C LEU A 67 -3.34 13.16 -1.06
N THR A 68 -3.42 12.93 0.24
CA THR A 68 -4.69 13.07 0.97
C THR A 68 -4.94 14.47 1.54
N THR A 69 -3.89 15.26 1.71
CA THR A 69 -3.97 16.62 2.29
C THR A 69 -3.67 17.71 1.28
N VAL A 70 -2.64 17.53 0.45
CA VAL A 70 -2.17 18.57 -0.48
C VAL A 70 -2.77 18.42 -1.87
N ALA A 71 -2.88 17.19 -2.36
CA ALA A 71 -3.35 16.91 -3.71
C ALA A 71 -4.49 15.85 -3.75
N PRO A 72 -5.56 16.02 -3.00
CA PRO A 72 -6.66 15.06 -2.99
C PRO A 72 -7.32 14.89 -4.36
N SER A 73 -7.31 15.92 -5.21
CA SER A 73 -7.82 15.87 -6.58
C SER A 73 -7.09 14.85 -7.45
N LEU A 74 -5.78 14.71 -7.30
CA LEU A 74 -4.99 13.70 -8.04
C LEU A 74 -5.38 12.29 -7.64
N PHE A 75 -5.54 12.05 -6.35
CA PHE A 75 -5.96 10.74 -5.83
C PHE A 75 -7.36 10.39 -6.30
N TRP A 76 -8.33 11.30 -6.18
CA TRP A 76 -9.70 11.06 -6.61
C TRP A 76 -9.83 10.99 -8.12
N GLY A 77 -9.09 11.84 -8.87
CA GLY A 77 -9.05 11.80 -10.33
C GLY A 77 -8.54 10.45 -10.85
N PHE A 78 -7.50 9.88 -10.24
CA PHE A 78 -7.01 8.54 -10.51
C PHE A 78 -8.08 7.48 -10.27
N ASN A 79 -8.71 7.49 -9.10
CA ASN A 79 -9.72 6.49 -8.74
C ASN A 79 -10.99 6.58 -9.60
N LEU A 80 -11.43 7.78 -9.96
CA LEU A 80 -12.55 7.98 -10.88
C LEU A 80 -12.19 7.52 -12.30
N GLY A 81 -10.99 7.85 -12.78
CA GLY A 81 -10.48 7.36 -14.08
C GLY A 81 -10.42 5.84 -14.12
N LEU A 82 -9.92 5.20 -13.06
CA LEU A 82 -9.86 3.76 -12.94
C LEU A 82 -11.26 3.13 -12.89
N LEU A 83 -12.18 3.70 -12.12
CA LEU A 83 -13.56 3.22 -12.03
C LEU A 83 -14.25 3.28 -13.41
N LEU A 84 -14.07 4.39 -14.13
CA LEU A 84 -14.64 4.55 -15.47
C LEU A 84 -14.04 3.56 -16.46
N THR A 85 -12.72 3.36 -16.42
CA THR A 85 -12.03 2.36 -17.24
C THR A 85 -12.57 0.95 -16.97
N ILE A 86 -12.69 0.56 -15.70
CA ILE A 86 -13.20 -0.77 -15.31
C ILE A 86 -14.67 -0.94 -15.74
N ALA A 87 -15.50 0.07 -15.53
CA ALA A 87 -16.89 0.04 -15.99
C ALA A 87 -16.99 -0.20 -17.50
N MET A 88 -16.17 0.48 -18.29
CA MET A 88 -16.17 0.30 -19.74
C MET A 88 -15.58 -1.04 -20.19
N LEU A 89 -14.57 -1.58 -19.47
CA LEU A 89 -14.06 -2.93 -19.70
C LEU A 89 -15.14 -4.00 -19.46
N VAL A 90 -15.95 -3.82 -18.42
CA VAL A 90 -17.08 -4.72 -18.12
C VAL A 90 -18.13 -4.62 -19.23
N VAL A 91 -18.58 -3.41 -19.56
CA VAL A 91 -19.62 -3.20 -20.59
C VAL A 91 -19.17 -3.77 -21.93
N HIS A 92 -18.00 -3.38 -22.42
CA HIS A 92 -17.52 -3.85 -23.72
C HIS A 92 -17.20 -5.35 -23.68
N GLY A 93 -16.64 -5.86 -22.58
CA GLY A 93 -16.37 -7.29 -22.43
C GLY A 93 -17.65 -8.14 -22.42
N MET A 94 -18.75 -7.67 -21.81
CA MET A 94 -20.05 -8.33 -21.88
C MET A 94 -20.62 -8.30 -23.34
N MET A 95 -20.44 -7.19 -24.04
CA MET A 95 -20.85 -7.12 -25.47
C MET A 95 -20.09 -8.13 -26.32
N GLN A 96 -18.78 -8.26 -26.11
CA GLN A 96 -17.96 -9.25 -26.82
C GLN A 96 -18.44 -10.68 -26.56
N VAL A 97 -18.78 -11.02 -25.33
CA VAL A 97 -19.33 -12.34 -24.97
C VAL A 97 -20.66 -12.59 -25.64
N ASN A 98 -21.50 -11.57 -25.79
CA ASN A 98 -22.80 -11.66 -26.45
C ASN A 98 -22.75 -11.56 -28.00
N GLY A 99 -21.56 -11.68 -28.60
CA GLY A 99 -21.37 -11.68 -30.03
C GLY A 99 -21.37 -10.30 -30.70
N HIS A 100 -21.18 -9.24 -29.93
CA HIS A 100 -21.07 -7.86 -30.43
C HIS A 100 -19.66 -7.32 -30.13
N PRO A 101 -18.62 -7.75 -30.90
CA PRO A 101 -17.23 -7.39 -30.60
C PRO A 101 -16.91 -5.92 -30.88
N ASP A 102 -17.70 -5.27 -31.74
CA ASP A 102 -17.44 -3.89 -32.16
C ASP A 102 -17.95 -2.90 -31.10
N ALA A 103 -17.02 -2.13 -30.54
CA ALA A 103 -17.38 -1.04 -29.63
C ALA A 103 -18.00 0.13 -30.44
N SER A 104 -19.11 0.65 -29.95
CA SER A 104 -19.65 1.89 -30.51
C SER A 104 -18.70 3.06 -30.25
N PRO A 105 -18.68 4.12 -31.08
CA PRO A 105 -17.87 5.32 -30.85
C PRO A 105 -18.07 5.93 -29.45
N VAL A 106 -19.26 5.82 -28.88
CA VAL A 106 -19.60 6.29 -27.55
C VAL A 106 -18.84 5.50 -26.47
N ILE A 107 -18.84 4.18 -26.56
CA ILE A 107 -18.12 3.29 -25.63
C ILE A 107 -16.62 3.58 -25.70
N SER A 108 -16.06 3.68 -26.91
CA SER A 108 -14.65 4.00 -27.12
C SER A 108 -14.29 5.38 -26.57
N GLY A 109 -15.14 6.37 -26.76
CA GLY A 109 -14.95 7.73 -26.24
C GLY A 109 -14.94 7.77 -24.72
N ILE A 110 -15.89 7.13 -24.06
CA ILE A 110 -15.98 7.06 -22.60
C ILE A 110 -14.80 6.28 -22.04
N ALA A 111 -14.41 5.16 -22.64
CA ALA A 111 -13.23 4.41 -22.26
C ALA A 111 -11.95 5.25 -22.37
N GLY A 112 -11.83 6.06 -23.45
CA GLY A 112 -10.73 7.01 -23.65
C GLY A 112 -10.64 8.05 -22.54
N LEU A 113 -11.76 8.61 -22.09
CA LEU A 113 -11.80 9.54 -20.95
C LEU A 113 -11.31 8.87 -19.64
N GLY A 114 -11.72 7.61 -19.42
CA GLY A 114 -11.23 6.82 -18.29
C GLY A 114 -9.70 6.68 -18.30
N HIS A 115 -9.12 6.34 -19.44
CA HIS A 115 -7.66 6.21 -19.59
C HIS A 115 -6.93 7.54 -19.48
N ILE A 116 -7.49 8.65 -19.96
CA ILE A 116 -6.92 9.98 -19.76
C ILE A 116 -6.88 10.32 -18.27
N GLY A 117 -7.99 10.14 -17.56
CA GLY A 117 -8.05 10.37 -16.11
C GLY A 117 -7.04 9.51 -15.33
N LEU A 118 -6.92 8.24 -15.70
CA LEU A 118 -5.94 7.31 -15.13
C LEU A 118 -4.50 7.79 -15.40
N SER A 119 -4.19 8.18 -16.64
CA SER A 119 -2.85 8.65 -17.02
C SER A 119 -2.47 9.92 -16.28
N VAL A 120 -3.35 10.91 -16.20
CA VAL A 120 -3.14 12.14 -15.43
C VAL A 120 -2.92 11.82 -13.95
N GLY A 121 -3.71 10.91 -13.39
CA GLY A 121 -3.54 10.46 -12.02
C GLY A 121 -2.20 9.78 -11.77
N LEU A 122 -1.74 8.90 -12.67
CA LEU A 122 -0.43 8.23 -12.57
C LEU A 122 0.74 9.21 -12.71
N VAL A 123 0.68 10.14 -13.67
CA VAL A 123 1.69 11.19 -13.79
C VAL A 123 1.72 12.06 -12.52
N GLY A 124 0.55 12.45 -12.02
CA GLY A 124 0.44 13.20 -10.77
C GLY A 124 1.02 12.45 -9.58
N LEU A 125 0.81 11.12 -9.50
CA LEU A 125 1.39 10.26 -8.49
C LEU A 125 2.92 10.23 -8.57
N MET A 126 3.49 10.15 -9.78
CA MET A 126 4.93 10.19 -10.00
C MET A 126 5.52 11.55 -9.60
N VAL A 127 4.89 12.65 -9.97
CA VAL A 127 5.32 13.99 -9.55
C VAL A 127 5.26 14.10 -8.02
N ALA A 128 4.19 13.63 -7.40
CA ALA A 128 4.04 13.60 -5.95
C ALA A 128 5.15 12.78 -5.27
N LEU A 129 5.50 11.63 -5.83
CA LEU A 129 6.58 10.78 -5.33
C LEU A 129 7.92 11.53 -5.41
N PHE A 130 8.27 12.08 -6.57
CA PHE A 130 9.54 12.79 -6.73
C PHE A 130 9.65 14.03 -5.83
N THR A 131 8.56 14.76 -5.63
CA THR A 131 8.54 15.92 -4.73
C THR A 131 8.54 15.55 -3.25
N SER A 132 8.09 14.37 -2.90
CA SER A 132 8.10 13.86 -1.52
C SER A 132 9.45 13.24 -1.13
N LEU A 133 10.32 12.93 -2.10
CA LEU A 133 11.65 12.41 -1.82
C LEU A 133 12.54 13.52 -1.26
N PRO A 134 13.22 13.29 -0.11
CA PRO A 134 14.10 14.31 0.48
C PRO A 134 15.27 14.60 -0.44
N THR A 135 15.32 15.82 -0.98
CA THR A 135 16.43 16.29 -1.78
C THR A 135 17.67 16.50 -0.89
N GLY A 136 18.62 15.58 -0.94
CA GLY A 136 19.97 15.80 -0.44
C GLY A 136 20.24 15.58 1.05
N LYS A 137 19.29 15.05 1.86
CA LYS A 137 19.51 14.78 3.29
C LYS A 137 19.26 13.34 3.73
N LEU A 138 19.24 12.39 2.80
CA LEU A 138 19.10 10.97 3.16
C LEU A 138 20.26 10.46 4.06
N GLY A 139 21.46 11.04 3.94
CA GLY A 139 22.58 10.72 4.83
C GLY A 139 22.40 11.19 6.26
N THR A 140 21.95 12.42 6.47
CA THR A 140 21.91 13.03 7.82
C THR A 140 20.75 12.53 8.68
N ALA A 141 19.56 12.34 8.13
CA ALA A 141 18.41 11.85 8.90
C ALA A 141 18.55 10.35 9.22
N HIS A 142 19.06 9.56 8.29
CA HIS A 142 19.36 8.14 8.51
C HIS A 142 20.48 7.97 9.52
N ASP A 143 21.55 8.76 9.42
CA ASP A 143 22.68 8.76 10.35
C ASP A 143 22.25 9.21 11.77
N GLN A 144 21.39 10.24 11.88
CA GLN A 144 20.81 10.63 13.16
C GLN A 144 19.90 9.56 13.77
N SER A 145 19.09 8.88 12.95
CA SER A 145 18.23 7.80 13.47
C SER A 145 19.03 6.57 13.92
N LEU A 146 20.12 6.26 13.21
CA LEU A 146 21.05 5.19 13.60
C LEU A 146 21.80 5.54 14.88
N THR A 147 22.29 6.78 15.02
CA THR A 147 22.98 7.24 16.24
C THR A 147 22.05 7.27 17.46
N LEU A 148 20.78 7.68 17.29
CA LEU A 148 19.78 7.64 18.37
C LEU A 148 19.43 6.19 18.77
N LYS A 149 19.26 5.28 17.82
CA LYS A 149 19.04 3.86 18.11
C LYS A 149 20.24 3.23 18.78
N GLN A 150 21.46 3.52 18.34
CA GLN A 150 22.70 3.06 18.94
C GLN A 150 22.86 3.59 20.37
N ALA A 151 22.58 4.87 20.61
CA ALA A 151 22.63 5.48 21.94
C ALA A 151 21.60 4.85 22.90
N ALA A 152 20.38 4.57 22.43
CA ALA A 152 19.36 3.89 23.21
C ALA A 152 19.75 2.45 23.56
N THR A 153 20.31 1.71 22.61
CA THR A 153 20.80 0.34 22.82
C THR A 153 21.97 0.32 23.80
N THR A 154 22.92 1.25 23.68
CA THR A 154 24.05 1.36 24.58
C THR A 154 23.61 1.67 26.04
N ARG A 155 22.64 2.58 26.22
CA ARG A 155 22.05 2.87 27.54
C ARG A 155 21.36 1.64 28.15
N HIS A 156 20.63 0.88 27.33
CA HIS A 156 19.96 -0.33 27.78
C HIS A 156 20.95 -1.42 28.22
N ILE A 157 22.02 -1.62 27.45
CA ILE A 157 23.10 -2.55 27.78
C ILE A 157 23.81 -2.10 29.06
N ALA A 158 24.11 -0.80 29.22
CA ALA A 158 24.73 -0.25 30.44
C ALA A 158 23.84 -0.47 31.68
N TYR A 159 22.54 -0.24 31.57
CA TYR A 159 21.57 -0.50 32.65
C TYR A 159 21.54 -1.98 33.05
N ILE A 160 21.52 -2.89 32.09
CA ILE A 160 21.55 -4.34 32.35
C ILE A 160 22.87 -4.72 33.04
N ALA A 161 24.01 -4.22 32.56
CA ALA A 161 25.32 -4.49 33.15
C ALA A 161 25.40 -4.01 34.60
N ASP A 162 24.91 -2.80 34.89
CA ASP A 162 24.84 -2.25 36.24
C ASP A 162 23.96 -3.08 37.18
N THR A 163 22.78 -3.49 36.65
CA THR A 163 21.85 -4.36 37.41
C THR A 163 22.49 -5.71 37.74
N ILE A 164 23.18 -6.33 36.79
CA ILE A 164 23.89 -7.61 37.00
C ILE A 164 25.01 -7.44 38.01
N THR A 165 25.81 -6.36 37.90
CA THR A 165 26.92 -6.07 38.82
C THR A 165 26.39 -5.86 40.22
N THR A 166 25.32 -5.09 40.40
CA THR A 166 24.67 -4.86 41.68
C THR A 166 24.13 -6.15 42.29
N ALA A 167 23.51 -6.99 41.50
CA ALA A 167 23.04 -8.30 41.95
C ALA A 167 24.18 -9.23 42.35
N ALA A 168 25.28 -9.25 41.59
CA ALA A 168 26.45 -10.06 41.86
C ALA A 168 27.17 -9.62 43.18
N THR A 169 27.31 -8.31 43.38
CA THR A 169 27.91 -7.76 44.61
C THR A 169 27.01 -7.95 45.85
N GLY A 170 25.69 -7.89 45.67
CA GLY A 170 24.71 -8.19 46.72
C GLY A 170 24.74 -9.65 47.15
N ILE A 171 25.05 -10.58 46.27
CA ILE A 171 25.20 -12.01 46.59
C ILE A 171 26.52 -12.27 47.34
N THR A 172 27.59 -11.52 47.03
CA THR A 172 28.90 -11.68 47.71
C THR A 172 28.94 -10.98 49.06
N GLY A 173 28.07 -9.98 49.33
CA GLY A 173 27.99 -9.27 50.60
C GLY A 173 27.13 -9.92 51.69
N GLY A 174 26.34 -10.94 51.33
CA GLY A 174 25.35 -11.59 52.24
C GLY A 174 25.76 -12.90 52.85
N GLY A 175 26.97 -13.36 52.66
CA GLY A 175 27.34 -14.68 53.18
C GLY A 175 28.79 -14.84 53.56
N TYR A 176 29.19 -14.45 54.74
CA TYR A 176 30.24 -15.06 55.57
C TYR A 176 30.63 -14.13 56.71
N ALA A 177 29.70 -13.81 57.57
CA ALA A 177 29.97 -13.43 58.93
C ALA A 177 29.13 -14.32 59.85
N ARG A 178 29.39 -15.61 59.81
CA ARG A 178 28.96 -16.52 60.85
C ARG A 178 30.23 -16.82 61.68
N ASP A 179 30.39 -16.03 62.67
CA ASP A 179 30.74 -16.37 64.02
C ASP A 179 31.50 -17.71 64.21
N LEU A 180 32.81 -17.59 64.39
CA LEU A 180 33.68 -18.61 65.00
C LEU A 180 34.37 -17.99 66.20
N THR A 181 33.59 -17.51 67.18
CA THR A 181 34.09 -17.26 68.54
C THR A 181 33.00 -17.68 69.48
N ASP A 182 32.93 -18.97 69.77
CA ASP A 182 32.53 -19.51 71.06
C ASP A 182 33.00 -20.96 71.14
N ASP A 183 33.94 -21.17 72.07
CA ASP A 183 34.56 -22.26 72.82
C ASP A 183 36.06 -22.48 72.64
#